data_8a96d99bc80ffd7e8ec29fa9c31f95cb
#
_entry.id   8a96d99bc80ffd7e8ec29fa9c31f95cb
#
_cell.length_a   1.000
_cell.length_b   1.000
_cell.length_c   1.000
_cell.angle_alpha   90.00
_cell.angle_beta   90.00
_cell.angle_gamma   90.00
#
_symmetry.space_group_name_H-M   'P 1'
#
loop_
_entity.id
_entity.type
_entity.pdbx_description
1 polymer ?
#
loop_
_entity_poly.entity_id
_entity_poly.type
_entity_poly.pdbx_seq_one_letter_code
_entity_poly.pdbx_strand_id
1 'polypeptide(L)'
;LMRVALAQTDMVWEDKKASIQKAEKMVSEAAKSKADIIIFPEMSFTGFSMNLEKIGEKRDCSETVSCMSTLSKKYNIAIGFGWASLPDKKGGKGKNIFSVTDREGKLIAEYEKIHPFTYGGESRVYEGGEKLVSFSFKGHNISLFVCYDLRFPEVFQAAAKKSDVMFVIAQWPETRSIHWQTLLRARAIETQSYIVGVNSFGVRDGLGYSGDSMAIDSIGNILGQLSGREGMLICDIDDRAWELRNKFAIGKDRRENLYYRLLEE
;
A
#
# COMPACT_ATOMS: atom_id res chain seq x y z
N LEU A 1 -19.84 4.71 -3.19
CA LEU A 1 -19.14 3.60 -3.83
C LEU A 1 -17.83 4.10 -4.42
N MET A 2 -16.70 3.48 -4.08
CA MET A 2 -15.37 3.77 -4.61
C MET A 2 -14.86 2.56 -5.39
N ARG A 3 -14.50 2.74 -6.66
CA ARG A 3 -13.93 1.69 -7.52
C ARG A 3 -12.41 1.73 -7.49
N VAL A 4 -11.79 0.66 -7.01
CA VAL A 4 -10.34 0.54 -6.84
C VAL A 4 -9.79 -0.49 -7.82
N ALA A 5 -8.72 -0.11 -8.53
CA ALA A 5 -7.93 -1.01 -9.37
C ALA A 5 -6.64 -1.39 -8.63
N LEU A 6 -6.39 -2.68 -8.48
CA LEU A 6 -5.19 -3.25 -7.87
C LEU A 6 -4.26 -3.70 -9.01
N ALA A 7 -3.15 -3.00 -9.20
CA ALA A 7 -2.18 -3.27 -10.24
C ALA A 7 -1.13 -4.29 -9.76
N GLN A 8 -1.33 -5.57 -10.05
CA GLN A 8 -0.36 -6.63 -9.77
C GLN A 8 0.69 -6.69 -10.88
N THR A 9 1.79 -5.95 -10.69
CA THR A 9 2.79 -5.73 -11.73
C THR A 9 4.00 -6.66 -11.59
N ASP A 10 4.54 -7.05 -12.74
CA ASP A 10 5.89 -7.56 -12.90
C ASP A 10 6.79 -6.41 -13.35
N MET A 11 7.27 -5.60 -12.37
CA MET A 11 8.13 -4.46 -12.66
C MET A 11 9.53 -4.91 -13.08
N VAL A 12 10.21 -4.09 -13.89
CA VAL A 12 11.59 -4.33 -14.30
C VAL A 12 12.53 -3.92 -13.16
N TRP A 13 13.36 -4.85 -12.71
CA TRP A 13 14.27 -4.66 -11.57
C TRP A 13 15.19 -3.45 -11.77
N GLU A 14 15.11 -2.48 -10.85
CA GLU A 14 15.91 -1.25 -10.82
C GLU A 14 15.89 -0.43 -12.12
N ASP A 15 14.83 -0.59 -12.95
CA ASP A 15 14.60 0.19 -14.17
C ASP A 15 13.26 0.92 -14.10
N LYS A 16 13.29 2.14 -13.58
CA LYS A 16 12.10 2.99 -13.42
C LYS A 16 11.42 3.28 -14.75
N LYS A 17 12.21 3.61 -15.79
CA LYS A 17 11.67 3.99 -17.09
C LYS A 17 10.86 2.87 -17.73
N ALA A 18 11.42 1.67 -17.77
CA ALA A 18 10.72 0.51 -18.30
C ALA A 18 9.48 0.15 -17.48
N SER A 19 9.59 0.22 -16.14
CA SER A 19 8.47 -0.06 -15.23
C SER A 19 7.35 0.97 -15.34
N ILE A 20 7.66 2.25 -15.47
CA ILE A 20 6.67 3.33 -15.64
C ILE A 20 5.96 3.21 -16.99
N GLN A 21 6.65 2.81 -18.07
CA GLN A 21 6.01 2.54 -19.37
C GLN A 21 4.96 1.40 -19.29
N LYS A 22 5.27 0.35 -18.54
CA LYS A 22 4.30 -0.72 -18.24
C LYS A 22 3.13 -0.19 -17.41
N ALA A 23 3.42 0.56 -16.37
CA ALA A 23 2.40 1.13 -15.48
C ALA A 23 1.43 2.07 -16.20
N GLU A 24 1.89 2.89 -17.13
CA GLU A 24 1.02 3.79 -17.90
C GLU A 24 -0.09 3.04 -18.66
N LYS A 25 0.21 1.86 -19.21
CA LYS A 25 -0.80 1.01 -19.86
C LYS A 25 -1.88 0.60 -18.87
N MET A 26 -1.48 0.16 -17.65
CA MET A 26 -2.43 -0.22 -16.60
C MET A 26 -3.25 0.96 -16.11
N VAL A 27 -2.65 2.14 -15.96
CA VAL A 27 -3.37 3.39 -15.62
C VAL A 27 -4.45 3.70 -16.68
N SER A 28 -4.10 3.60 -17.97
CA SER A 28 -5.05 3.80 -19.08
C SER A 28 -6.21 2.79 -19.03
N GLU A 29 -5.93 1.52 -18.77
CA GLU A 29 -6.94 0.46 -18.67
C GLU A 29 -7.84 0.66 -17.43
N ALA A 30 -7.28 1.04 -16.29
CA ALA A 30 -8.03 1.36 -15.07
C ALA A 30 -9.01 2.52 -15.31
N ALA A 31 -8.53 3.58 -15.97
CA ALA A 31 -9.36 4.74 -16.31
C ALA A 31 -10.50 4.36 -17.25
N LYS A 32 -10.26 3.54 -18.29
CA LYS A 32 -11.30 3.00 -19.19
C LYS A 32 -12.32 2.16 -18.43
N SER A 33 -11.89 1.44 -17.39
CA SER A 33 -12.75 0.64 -16.52
C SER A 33 -13.47 1.48 -15.46
N LYS A 34 -13.35 2.83 -15.53
CA LYS A 34 -13.96 3.79 -14.61
C LYS A 34 -13.52 3.60 -13.15
N ALA A 35 -12.27 3.15 -12.93
CA ALA A 35 -11.71 3.14 -11.60
C ALA A 35 -11.51 4.57 -11.09
N ASP A 36 -11.77 4.78 -9.80
CA ASP A 36 -11.53 6.05 -9.14
C ASP A 36 -10.08 6.23 -8.78
N ILE A 37 -9.42 5.12 -8.44
CA ILE A 37 -8.01 5.05 -8.05
C ILE A 37 -7.39 3.73 -8.51
N ILE A 38 -6.13 3.78 -8.95
CA ILE A 38 -5.30 2.60 -9.20
C ILE A 38 -4.15 2.58 -8.19
N ILE A 39 -3.86 1.40 -7.62
CA ILE A 39 -2.81 1.20 -6.61
C ILE A 39 -1.75 0.26 -7.16
N PHE A 40 -0.48 0.66 -7.08
CA PHE A 40 0.70 -0.12 -7.45
C PHE A 40 1.39 -0.70 -6.21
N PRO A 41 2.22 -1.76 -6.35
CA PRO A 41 2.95 -2.37 -5.23
C PRO A 41 3.99 -1.45 -4.57
N GLU A 42 4.58 -1.91 -3.46
CA GLU A 42 5.74 -1.30 -2.80
C GLU A 42 6.90 -1.09 -3.79
N MET A 43 7.59 0.07 -3.72
CA MET A 43 8.67 0.41 -4.66
C MET A 43 8.28 0.06 -6.10
N SER A 44 7.16 0.61 -6.54
CA SER A 44 6.34 0.22 -7.69
C SER A 44 7.11 0.07 -9.00
N PHE A 45 8.19 0.86 -9.15
CA PHE A 45 8.89 0.99 -10.43
C PHE A 45 10.36 0.58 -10.37
N THR A 46 10.79 0.06 -9.23
CA THR A 46 12.18 -0.38 -9.02
C THR A 46 12.30 -1.80 -8.49
N GLY A 47 11.24 -2.29 -7.82
CA GLY A 47 11.30 -3.45 -6.95
C GLY A 47 11.95 -3.12 -5.60
N PHE A 48 11.88 -4.05 -4.67
CA PHE A 48 12.38 -3.91 -3.30
C PHE A 48 13.91 -3.98 -3.26
N SER A 49 14.56 -2.89 -3.66
CA SER A 49 16.01 -2.79 -3.76
C SER A 49 16.61 -2.03 -2.57
N MET A 50 17.79 -2.50 -2.13
CA MET A 50 18.63 -1.81 -1.15
C MET A 50 19.69 -0.89 -1.81
N ASN A 51 19.72 -0.83 -3.14
CA ASN A 51 20.63 0.02 -3.91
C ASN A 51 20.09 1.44 -4.01
N LEU A 52 20.12 2.15 -2.88
CA LEU A 52 19.56 3.50 -2.76
C LEU A 52 20.23 4.54 -3.67
N GLU A 53 21.50 4.32 -4.00
CA GLU A 53 22.21 5.20 -4.95
C GLU A 53 21.60 5.15 -6.35
N LYS A 54 21.08 3.98 -6.74
CA LYS A 54 20.46 3.77 -8.06
C LYS A 54 18.99 4.13 -8.10
N ILE A 55 18.23 3.77 -7.06
CA ILE A 55 16.78 3.89 -7.07
C ILE A 55 16.23 5.07 -6.27
N GLY A 56 17.00 5.62 -5.33
CA GLY A 56 16.57 6.69 -4.44
C GLY A 56 16.39 8.02 -5.15
N GLU A 57 15.40 8.77 -4.71
CA GLU A 57 15.05 10.09 -5.26
C GLU A 57 15.01 11.15 -4.18
N LYS A 58 15.33 12.40 -4.52
CA LYS A 58 15.11 13.52 -3.60
C LYS A 58 13.62 13.81 -3.48
N ARG A 59 13.15 14.09 -2.26
CA ARG A 59 11.72 14.33 -2.00
C ARG A 59 11.15 15.54 -2.73
N ASP A 60 11.90 16.62 -2.81
CA ASP A 60 11.50 17.89 -3.40
C ASP A 60 11.45 17.86 -4.94
N CYS A 61 12.07 16.87 -5.56
CA CYS A 61 12.13 16.73 -7.03
C CYS A 61 12.08 15.26 -7.49
N SER A 62 11.23 14.45 -6.86
CA SER A 62 11.05 13.04 -7.24
C SER A 62 10.50 12.92 -8.66
N GLU A 63 11.25 12.21 -9.53
CA GLU A 63 10.82 11.85 -10.87
C GLU A 63 9.57 10.95 -10.86
N THR A 64 9.54 9.99 -9.94
CA THR A 64 8.40 9.08 -9.78
C THR A 64 7.12 9.85 -9.42
N VAL A 65 7.17 10.76 -8.43
CA VAL A 65 6.01 11.58 -8.06
C VAL A 65 5.57 12.47 -9.23
N SER A 66 6.51 13.09 -9.94
CA SER A 66 6.21 13.93 -11.10
C SER A 66 5.55 13.15 -12.24
N CYS A 67 6.07 11.95 -12.54
CA CYS A 67 5.48 11.06 -13.55
C CYS A 67 4.06 10.64 -13.16
N MET A 68 3.84 10.19 -11.93
CA MET A 68 2.52 9.77 -11.48
C MET A 68 1.52 10.93 -11.44
N SER A 69 1.96 12.12 -11.04
CA SER A 69 1.18 13.35 -11.12
C SER A 69 0.73 13.67 -12.56
N THR A 70 1.64 13.50 -13.51
CA THR A 70 1.35 13.69 -14.95
C THR A 70 0.36 12.65 -15.47
N LEU A 71 0.53 11.36 -15.12
CA LEU A 71 -0.38 10.29 -15.52
C LEU A 71 -1.76 10.44 -14.90
N SER A 72 -1.84 10.87 -13.61
CA SER A 72 -3.12 11.15 -12.95
C SER A 72 -3.94 12.18 -13.72
N LYS A 73 -3.32 13.29 -14.10
CA LYS A 73 -3.96 14.33 -14.93
C LYS A 73 -4.36 13.79 -16.31
N LYS A 74 -3.43 13.13 -16.98
CA LYS A 74 -3.63 12.63 -18.36
C LYS A 74 -4.81 11.67 -18.46
N TYR A 75 -4.99 10.79 -17.48
CA TYR A 75 -6.01 9.76 -17.49
C TYR A 75 -7.19 10.06 -16.56
N ASN A 76 -7.18 11.19 -15.86
CA ASN A 76 -8.22 11.62 -14.91
C ASN A 76 -8.54 10.56 -13.86
N ILE A 77 -7.50 9.98 -13.22
CA ILE A 77 -7.60 8.92 -12.22
C ILE A 77 -6.60 9.18 -11.09
N ALA A 78 -6.99 8.89 -9.85
CA ALA A 78 -6.05 8.91 -8.72
C ALA A 78 -5.06 7.73 -8.81
N ILE A 79 -3.81 7.93 -8.37
CA ILE A 79 -2.77 6.88 -8.42
C ILE A 79 -2.10 6.77 -7.05
N GLY A 80 -2.09 5.55 -6.49
CA GLY A 80 -1.29 5.18 -5.32
C GLY A 80 -0.06 4.38 -5.75
N PHE A 81 1.12 4.73 -5.25
CA PHE A 81 2.39 4.14 -5.68
C PHE A 81 3.46 4.19 -4.59
N GLY A 82 4.36 3.20 -4.64
CA GLY A 82 5.53 3.12 -3.76
C GLY A 82 6.81 3.62 -4.43
N TRP A 83 7.68 4.26 -3.66
CA TRP A 83 8.99 4.72 -4.11
C TRP A 83 9.97 4.88 -2.95
N ALA A 84 11.26 5.05 -3.24
CA ALA A 84 12.32 5.21 -2.26
C ALA A 84 12.91 6.62 -2.29
N SER A 85 12.94 7.32 -1.14
CA SER A 85 13.64 8.59 -1.05
C SER A 85 15.10 8.40 -0.66
N LEU A 86 15.94 9.32 -1.12
CA LEU A 86 17.29 9.52 -0.58
C LEU A 86 17.21 10.06 0.85
N PRO A 87 18.28 9.93 1.64
CA PRO A 87 18.36 10.55 2.95
C PRO A 87 18.21 12.07 2.89
N ASP A 88 17.47 12.65 3.84
CA ASP A 88 17.35 14.11 3.97
C ASP A 88 18.67 14.76 4.43
N LYS A 89 19.55 13.98 5.07
CA LYS A 89 20.84 14.43 5.60
C LYS A 89 21.96 13.50 5.16
N LYS A 90 23.15 14.05 4.92
CA LYS A 90 24.34 13.26 4.59
C LYS A 90 24.62 12.21 5.69
N GLY A 91 24.79 10.97 5.28
CA GLY A 91 25.01 9.83 6.20
C GLY A 91 23.76 9.29 6.87
N GLY A 92 22.57 9.84 6.57
CA GLY A 92 21.29 9.31 6.99
C GLY A 92 20.84 8.11 6.18
N LYS A 93 19.63 7.63 6.45
CA LYS A 93 18.97 6.54 5.72
C LYS A 93 17.84 7.10 4.84
N GLY A 94 17.52 6.38 3.78
CA GLY A 94 16.37 6.68 2.94
C GLY A 94 15.04 6.34 3.62
N LYS A 95 13.95 6.59 2.90
CA LYS A 95 12.60 6.21 3.32
C LYS A 95 11.93 5.35 2.24
N ASN A 96 11.17 4.36 2.67
CA ASN A 96 10.27 3.59 1.82
C ASN A 96 8.90 4.25 1.91
N ILE A 97 8.42 4.81 0.81
CA ILE A 97 7.29 5.74 0.82
C ILE A 97 6.14 5.20 -0.02
N PHE A 98 4.92 5.38 0.48
CA PHE A 98 3.68 5.20 -0.26
C PHE A 98 3.00 6.56 -0.45
N SER A 99 2.88 6.99 -1.69
CA SER A 99 2.28 8.26 -2.09
C SER A 99 0.98 8.07 -2.87
N VAL A 100 0.07 9.04 -2.77
CA VAL A 100 -1.17 9.08 -3.55
C VAL A 100 -1.31 10.44 -4.21
N THR A 101 -1.55 10.44 -5.53
CA THR A 101 -1.93 11.62 -6.31
C THR A 101 -3.41 11.58 -6.66
N ASP A 102 -4.09 12.72 -6.64
CA ASP A 102 -5.47 12.85 -7.08
C ASP A 102 -5.57 12.99 -8.62
N ARG A 103 -6.79 13.14 -9.13
CA ARG A 103 -7.06 13.28 -10.57
C ARG A 103 -6.44 14.54 -11.20
N GLU A 104 -6.26 15.58 -10.40
CA GLU A 104 -5.60 16.83 -10.77
C GLU A 104 -4.08 16.71 -10.70
N GLY A 105 -3.54 15.54 -10.29
CA GLY A 105 -2.13 15.25 -10.12
C GLY A 105 -1.51 15.91 -8.88
N LYS A 106 -2.33 16.32 -7.93
CA LYS A 106 -1.85 16.82 -6.64
C LYS A 106 -1.50 15.65 -5.73
N LEU A 107 -0.37 15.73 -5.04
CA LEU A 107 0.00 14.81 -3.98
C LEU A 107 -0.94 15.05 -2.78
N ILE A 108 -1.79 14.07 -2.44
CA ILE A 108 -2.80 14.18 -1.38
C ILE A 108 -2.49 13.36 -0.14
N ALA A 109 -1.60 12.37 -0.26
CA ALA A 109 -1.11 11.59 0.88
C ALA A 109 0.30 11.08 0.61
N GLU A 110 1.12 11.03 1.67
CA GLU A 110 2.46 10.46 1.65
C GLU A 110 2.74 9.80 3.00
N TYR A 111 2.97 8.49 2.97
CA TYR A 111 3.22 7.66 4.13
C TYR A 111 4.61 7.04 4.07
N GLU A 112 5.38 7.20 5.14
CA GLU A 112 6.65 6.53 5.32
C GLU A 112 6.41 5.20 6.05
N LYS A 113 6.86 4.09 5.49
CA LYS A 113 6.80 2.77 6.11
C LYS A 113 7.32 2.81 7.56
N ILE A 114 6.49 2.43 8.52
CA ILE A 114 6.85 2.49 9.95
C ILE A 114 7.85 1.39 10.29
N HIS A 115 7.66 0.17 9.73
CA HIS A 115 8.47 -0.99 10.09
C HIS A 115 9.36 -1.45 8.92
N PRO A 116 10.63 -0.99 8.83
CA PRO A 116 11.59 -1.56 7.88
C PRO A 116 11.80 -3.05 8.15
N PHE A 117 11.87 -3.84 7.09
CA PHE A 117 12.03 -5.29 7.17
C PHE A 117 13.47 -5.67 7.50
N THR A 118 13.78 -5.79 8.79
CA THR A 118 15.15 -6.03 9.31
C THR A 118 15.77 -7.32 8.77
N TYR A 119 15.01 -8.42 8.71
CA TYR A 119 15.49 -9.69 8.15
C TYR A 119 15.94 -9.56 6.69
N GLY A 120 15.25 -8.74 5.89
CA GLY A 120 15.63 -8.45 4.51
C GLY A 120 16.72 -7.37 4.34
N GLY A 121 17.29 -6.89 5.44
CA GLY A 121 18.34 -5.87 5.42
C GLY A 121 17.84 -4.43 5.24
N GLU A 122 16.54 -4.22 5.11
CA GLU A 122 15.94 -2.91 4.83
C GLU A 122 16.33 -1.87 5.90
N SER A 123 16.33 -2.24 7.18
CA SER A 123 16.71 -1.35 8.29
C SER A 123 18.15 -0.84 8.27
N ARG A 124 19.03 -1.41 7.43
CA ARG A 124 20.40 -0.90 7.22
C ARG A 124 20.41 0.32 6.28
N VAL A 125 19.46 0.38 5.35
CA VAL A 125 19.41 1.35 4.24
C VAL A 125 18.28 2.37 4.45
N TYR A 126 17.15 1.92 4.98
CA TYR A 126 15.96 2.73 5.21
C TYR A 126 15.67 2.86 6.70
N GLU A 127 15.19 4.00 7.10
CA GLU A 127 14.66 4.24 8.45
C GLU A 127 13.13 4.23 8.48
N GLY A 128 12.55 3.88 9.62
CA GLY A 128 11.11 3.85 9.83
C GLY A 128 10.49 5.23 9.86
N GLY A 129 9.23 5.32 9.42
CA GLY A 129 8.36 6.46 9.66
C GLY A 129 7.84 6.47 11.10
N GLU A 130 7.27 7.59 11.52
CA GLU A 130 6.78 7.78 12.90
C GLU A 130 5.29 8.17 12.97
N LYS A 131 4.61 8.22 11.82
CA LYS A 131 3.25 8.75 11.73
C LYS A 131 2.35 7.85 10.89
N LEU A 132 1.12 7.64 11.38
CA LEU A 132 0.03 7.16 10.56
C LEU A 132 -0.47 8.29 9.66
N VAL A 133 -0.77 7.95 8.42
CA VAL A 133 -1.33 8.87 7.42
C VAL A 133 -2.70 8.39 7.01
N SER A 134 -3.67 9.29 7.04
CA SER A 134 -5.00 9.07 6.51
C SER A 134 -5.46 10.26 5.68
N PHE A 135 -6.28 10.01 4.67
CA PHE A 135 -6.85 11.03 3.81
C PHE A 135 -8.29 10.66 3.42
N SER A 136 -9.10 11.67 3.11
CA SER A 136 -10.48 11.45 2.65
C SER A 136 -10.51 11.36 1.12
N PHE A 137 -11.16 10.32 0.60
CA PHE A 137 -11.33 10.10 -0.83
C PHE A 137 -12.65 9.39 -1.12
N LYS A 138 -13.49 9.95 -2.02
CA LYS A 138 -14.77 9.34 -2.43
C LYS A 138 -15.70 8.94 -1.27
N GLY A 139 -15.72 9.72 -0.20
CA GLY A 139 -16.58 9.47 0.96
C GLY A 139 -16.00 8.47 1.97
N HIS A 140 -14.79 7.95 1.72
CA HIS A 140 -14.05 7.07 2.63
C HIS A 140 -12.89 7.81 3.29
N ASN A 141 -12.52 7.37 4.48
CA ASN A 141 -11.26 7.73 5.12
C ASN A 141 -10.27 6.57 4.97
N ILE A 142 -9.18 6.83 4.27
CA ILE A 142 -8.23 5.80 3.83
C ILE A 142 -6.92 5.96 4.59
N SER A 143 -6.40 4.87 5.18
CA SER A 143 -5.05 4.80 5.74
C SER A 143 -4.11 3.99 4.84
N LEU A 144 -2.82 4.36 4.86
CA LEU A 144 -1.78 3.77 4.03
C LEU A 144 -0.82 2.92 4.87
N PHE A 145 -0.41 1.77 4.32
CA PHE A 145 0.56 0.86 4.91
C PHE A 145 1.46 0.23 3.85
N VAL A 146 2.65 -0.18 4.27
CA VAL A 146 3.62 -0.82 3.38
C VAL A 146 4.12 -2.15 3.94
N CYS A 147 3.81 -3.23 3.24
CA CYS A 147 4.41 -4.56 3.34
C CYS A 147 4.54 -5.09 4.78
N TYR A 148 5.71 -4.97 5.38
CA TYR A 148 6.02 -5.50 6.71
C TYR A 148 5.16 -4.92 7.82
N ASP A 149 4.59 -3.70 7.63
CA ASP A 149 3.60 -3.12 8.55
C ASP A 149 2.42 -4.06 8.79
N LEU A 150 2.07 -4.89 7.80
CA LEU A 150 0.97 -5.85 7.90
C LEU A 150 1.12 -6.85 9.07
N ARG A 151 2.34 -7.09 9.55
CA ARG A 151 2.60 -7.99 10.68
C ARG A 151 2.26 -7.40 12.04
N PHE A 152 2.06 -6.10 12.12
CA PHE A 152 1.87 -5.36 13.37
C PHE A 152 0.42 -4.86 13.50
N PRO A 153 -0.47 -5.61 14.22
CA PRO A 153 -1.87 -5.25 14.34
C PRO A 153 -2.10 -3.89 15.01
N GLU A 154 -1.18 -3.44 15.85
CA GLU A 154 -1.30 -2.22 16.64
C GLU A 154 -1.50 -0.99 15.76
N VAL A 155 -0.74 -0.87 14.66
CA VAL A 155 -0.84 0.29 13.76
C VAL A 155 -2.14 0.28 12.96
N PHE A 156 -2.65 -0.91 12.59
CA PHE A 156 -3.96 -1.06 11.93
C PHE A 156 -5.11 -0.71 12.86
N GLN A 157 -5.02 -1.14 14.11
CA GLN A 157 -6.04 -0.83 15.12
C GLN A 157 -6.06 0.65 15.48
N ALA A 158 -4.89 1.30 15.53
CA ALA A 158 -4.79 2.74 15.70
C ALA A 158 -5.41 3.50 14.51
N ALA A 159 -5.14 3.06 13.28
CA ALA A 159 -5.70 3.65 12.07
C ALA A 159 -7.23 3.46 11.97
N ALA A 160 -7.77 2.33 12.44
CA ALA A 160 -9.19 2.02 12.42
C ALA A 160 -10.05 3.04 13.20
N LYS A 161 -9.46 3.79 14.11
CA LYS A 161 -10.17 4.86 14.84
C LYS A 161 -10.65 5.98 13.91
N LYS A 162 -9.98 6.16 12.75
CA LYS A 162 -10.24 7.26 11.82
C LYS A 162 -10.56 6.80 10.41
N SER A 163 -10.23 5.54 10.05
CA SER A 163 -10.31 5.05 8.68
C SER A 163 -11.20 3.82 8.58
N ASP A 164 -11.95 3.73 7.49
CA ASP A 164 -12.81 2.60 7.12
C ASP A 164 -12.24 1.77 5.98
N VAL A 165 -11.19 2.27 5.30
CA VAL A 165 -10.44 1.58 4.26
C VAL A 165 -8.95 1.67 4.56
N MET A 166 -8.21 0.60 4.30
CA MET A 166 -6.76 0.56 4.46
C MET A 166 -6.12 -0.03 3.22
N PHE A 167 -5.17 0.70 2.64
CA PHE A 167 -4.38 0.23 1.51
C PHE A 167 -3.03 -0.29 2.00
N VAL A 168 -2.66 -1.47 1.54
CA VAL A 168 -1.39 -2.13 1.86
C VAL A 168 -0.67 -2.46 0.56
N ILE A 169 0.42 -1.80 0.27
CA ILE A 169 1.28 -2.12 -0.87
C ILE A 169 2.46 -2.97 -0.44
N ALA A 170 2.89 -3.94 -1.25
CA ALA A 170 3.93 -4.88 -0.86
C ALA A 170 4.80 -5.40 -2.01
N GLN A 171 5.99 -5.87 -1.61
CA GLN A 171 6.85 -6.82 -2.30
C GLN A 171 6.95 -8.06 -1.40
N TRP A 172 5.87 -8.87 -1.38
CA TRP A 172 5.75 -10.00 -0.45
C TRP A 172 6.06 -11.31 -1.18
N PRO A 173 7.14 -12.02 -0.82
CA PRO A 173 7.56 -13.22 -1.52
C PRO A 173 6.53 -14.37 -1.46
N GLU A 174 6.47 -15.16 -2.53
CA GLU A 174 5.57 -16.31 -2.65
C GLU A 174 5.73 -17.36 -1.56
N THR A 175 6.95 -17.55 -1.05
CA THR A 175 7.23 -18.48 0.05
C THR A 175 6.49 -18.15 1.35
N ARG A 176 5.94 -16.96 1.47
CA ARG A 176 5.14 -16.48 2.60
C ARG A 176 3.76 -15.97 2.17
N SER A 177 3.27 -16.42 1.01
CA SER A 177 1.95 -16.00 0.50
C SER A 177 0.81 -16.30 1.48
N ILE A 178 0.87 -17.43 2.19
CA ILE A 178 -0.14 -17.75 3.23
C ILE A 178 -0.18 -16.69 4.34
N HIS A 179 0.98 -16.13 4.74
CA HIS A 179 1.00 -15.05 5.73
C HIS A 179 0.35 -13.78 5.19
N TRP A 180 0.66 -13.41 3.94
CA TRP A 180 0.08 -12.25 3.26
C TRP A 180 -1.45 -12.32 3.26
N GLN A 181 -2.00 -13.39 2.71
CA GLN A 181 -3.43 -13.60 2.58
C GLN A 181 -4.14 -13.65 3.94
N THR A 182 -3.57 -14.42 4.89
CA THR A 182 -4.15 -14.56 6.23
C THR A 182 -4.15 -13.25 7.00
N LEU A 183 -3.04 -12.50 6.97
CA LEU A 183 -2.91 -11.25 7.70
C LEU A 183 -3.80 -10.14 7.12
N LEU A 184 -3.93 -10.02 5.80
CA LEU A 184 -4.86 -9.07 5.19
C LEU A 184 -6.29 -9.33 5.69
N ARG A 185 -6.70 -10.60 5.69
CA ARG A 185 -8.03 -10.99 6.15
C ARG A 185 -8.22 -10.76 7.66
N ALA A 186 -7.20 -11.07 8.46
CA ALA A 186 -7.23 -10.80 9.89
C ALA A 186 -7.39 -9.30 10.18
N ARG A 187 -6.63 -8.44 9.45
CA ARG A 187 -6.76 -6.97 9.59
C ARG A 187 -8.17 -6.50 9.26
N ALA A 188 -8.79 -7.02 8.19
CA ALA A 188 -10.16 -6.65 7.83
C ALA A 188 -11.15 -6.98 8.96
N ILE A 189 -11.07 -8.19 9.51
CA ILE A 189 -11.99 -8.67 10.56
C ILE A 189 -11.80 -7.90 11.87
N GLU A 190 -10.56 -7.78 12.35
CA GLU A 190 -10.28 -7.18 13.67
C GLU A 190 -10.49 -5.67 13.71
N THR A 191 -10.31 -4.98 12.57
CA THR A 191 -10.51 -3.53 12.46
C THR A 191 -11.87 -3.15 11.91
N GLN A 192 -12.62 -4.13 11.40
CA GLN A 192 -13.91 -3.92 10.72
C GLN A 192 -13.78 -2.87 9.60
N SER A 193 -12.70 -2.97 8.82
CA SER A 193 -12.35 -2.08 7.70
C SER A 193 -12.25 -2.86 6.41
N TYR A 194 -12.42 -2.18 5.28
CA TYR A 194 -11.98 -2.72 3.99
C TYR A 194 -10.45 -2.76 3.95
N ILE A 195 -9.90 -3.88 3.51
CA ILE A 195 -8.46 -4.00 3.27
C ILE A 195 -8.21 -4.25 1.79
N VAL A 196 -7.38 -3.41 1.18
CA VAL A 196 -6.94 -3.54 -0.22
C VAL A 196 -5.44 -3.80 -0.19
N GLY A 197 -5.05 -5.04 -0.45
CA GLY A 197 -3.66 -5.48 -0.50
C GLY A 197 -3.17 -5.60 -1.93
N VAL A 198 -2.14 -4.87 -2.31
CA VAL A 198 -1.54 -4.90 -3.65
C VAL A 198 -0.11 -5.40 -3.56
N ASN A 199 0.13 -6.57 -4.13
CA ASN A 199 1.45 -7.20 -4.16
C ASN A 199 1.96 -7.30 -5.58
N SER A 200 3.28 -7.43 -5.74
CA SER A 200 3.92 -7.64 -7.03
C SER A 200 3.85 -9.08 -7.49
N PHE A 201 4.09 -9.29 -8.79
CA PHE A 201 4.22 -10.60 -9.43
C PHE A 201 5.60 -10.72 -10.11
N GLY A 202 6.04 -11.96 -10.38
CA GLY A 202 7.24 -12.25 -11.15
C GLY A 202 8.42 -12.69 -10.31
N VAL A 203 9.63 -12.66 -10.89
CA VAL A 203 10.87 -13.05 -10.20
C VAL A 203 11.87 -11.91 -10.26
N ARG A 204 12.40 -11.50 -9.11
CA ARG A 204 13.39 -10.42 -8.98
C ARG A 204 14.40 -10.76 -7.91
N ASP A 205 15.67 -10.50 -8.18
CA ASP A 205 16.78 -10.76 -7.25
C ASP A 205 16.72 -12.16 -6.60
N GLY A 206 16.38 -13.17 -7.43
CA GLY A 206 16.25 -14.57 -6.98
C GLY A 206 15.02 -14.91 -6.15
N LEU A 207 14.10 -13.95 -5.91
CA LEU A 207 12.87 -14.16 -5.18
C LEU A 207 11.65 -14.20 -6.12
N GLY A 208 10.79 -15.21 -5.92
CA GLY A 208 9.49 -15.32 -6.58
C GLY A 208 8.42 -14.54 -5.83
N TYR A 209 7.51 -13.93 -6.59
CA TYR A 209 6.34 -13.20 -6.10
C TYR A 209 5.10 -13.73 -6.82
N SER A 210 4.17 -14.31 -6.08
CA SER A 210 2.93 -14.90 -6.63
C SER A 210 1.81 -13.88 -6.82
N GLY A 211 2.01 -12.65 -6.39
CA GLY A 211 0.95 -11.65 -6.36
C GLY A 211 0.05 -11.84 -5.15
N ASP A 212 -1.08 -12.53 -5.38
CA ASP A 212 -2.14 -12.70 -4.37
C ASP A 212 -2.69 -11.36 -3.87
N SER A 213 -2.74 -10.36 -4.77
CA SER A 213 -3.41 -9.09 -4.48
C SER A 213 -4.89 -9.34 -4.26
N MET A 214 -5.47 -8.70 -3.24
CA MET A 214 -6.86 -8.94 -2.88
C MET A 214 -7.53 -7.73 -2.24
N ALA A 215 -8.84 -7.64 -2.43
CA ALA A 215 -9.70 -6.73 -1.69
C ALA A 215 -10.62 -7.54 -0.78
N ILE A 216 -10.77 -7.08 0.46
CA ILE A 216 -11.48 -7.80 1.53
C ILE A 216 -12.42 -6.80 2.20
N ASP A 217 -13.67 -7.20 2.44
CA ASP A 217 -14.64 -6.37 3.14
C ASP A 217 -14.47 -6.40 4.67
N SER A 218 -15.20 -5.56 5.37
CA SER A 218 -15.10 -5.35 6.81
C SER A 218 -15.51 -6.55 7.68
N ILE A 219 -16.05 -7.61 7.08
CA ILE A 219 -16.37 -8.88 7.77
C ILE A 219 -15.49 -10.04 7.31
N GLY A 220 -14.50 -9.77 6.46
CA GLY A 220 -13.51 -10.75 6.01
C GLY A 220 -13.89 -11.52 4.74
N ASN A 221 -14.92 -11.11 3.99
CA ASN A 221 -15.20 -11.70 2.68
C ASN A 221 -14.21 -11.17 1.64
N ILE A 222 -13.71 -12.06 0.81
CA ILE A 222 -12.85 -11.71 -0.32
C ILE A 222 -13.73 -11.20 -1.45
N LEU A 223 -13.61 -9.90 -1.78
CA LEU A 223 -14.32 -9.27 -2.89
C LEU A 223 -13.70 -9.61 -4.23
N GLY A 224 -12.41 -9.89 -4.23
CA GLY A 224 -11.65 -10.33 -5.39
C GLY A 224 -10.21 -10.63 -5.02
N GLN A 225 -9.58 -11.54 -5.79
CA GLN A 225 -8.19 -11.94 -5.65
C GLN A 225 -7.58 -12.18 -7.02
N LEU A 226 -6.33 -11.80 -7.19
CA LEU A 226 -5.53 -12.07 -8.39
C LEU A 226 -4.26 -12.78 -7.98
N SER A 227 -4.04 -14.00 -8.49
CA SER A 227 -2.90 -14.85 -8.14
C SER A 227 -2.18 -15.39 -9.36
N GLY A 228 -0.86 -15.58 -9.27
CA GLY A 228 -0.05 -16.35 -10.22
C GLY A 228 0.10 -15.72 -11.61
N ARG A 229 -0.20 -14.44 -11.78
CA ARG A 229 -0.01 -13.72 -13.05
C ARG A 229 0.07 -12.21 -12.85
N GLU A 230 0.70 -11.53 -13.79
CA GLU A 230 0.57 -10.07 -13.93
C GLU A 230 -0.86 -9.71 -14.35
N GLY A 231 -1.38 -8.59 -13.88
CA GLY A 231 -2.71 -8.13 -14.28
C GLY A 231 -3.29 -7.08 -13.33
N MET A 232 -4.57 -6.82 -13.52
CA MET A 232 -5.32 -5.84 -12.75
C MET A 232 -6.60 -6.45 -12.22
N LEU A 233 -6.86 -6.26 -10.93
CA LEU A 233 -8.11 -6.61 -10.26
C LEU A 233 -8.90 -5.34 -9.99
N ILE A 234 -10.19 -5.33 -10.30
CA ILE A 234 -11.08 -4.20 -10.02
C ILE A 234 -12.11 -4.63 -8.99
N CYS A 235 -12.26 -3.85 -7.93
CA CYS A 235 -13.24 -4.08 -6.87
C CYS A 235 -13.95 -2.77 -6.51
N ASP A 236 -15.20 -2.90 -6.09
CA ASP A 236 -16.01 -1.79 -5.59
C ASP A 236 -16.07 -1.85 -4.05
N ILE A 237 -15.84 -0.71 -3.41
CA ILE A 237 -15.89 -0.53 -1.95
C ILE A 237 -17.08 0.36 -1.62
N ASP A 238 -17.92 -0.09 -0.71
CA ASP A 238 -19.08 0.63 -0.19
C ASP A 238 -18.87 1.11 1.26
N ASP A 239 -19.88 1.69 1.88
CA ASP A 239 -19.84 2.32 3.21
C ASP A 239 -20.24 1.40 4.37
N ARG A 240 -20.41 0.08 4.12
CA ARG A 240 -20.87 -0.89 5.14
C ARG A 240 -19.95 -1.03 6.35
N ALA A 241 -18.68 -0.65 6.25
CA ALA A 241 -17.75 -0.72 7.39
C ALA A 241 -18.24 0.10 8.60
N TRP A 242 -18.73 1.31 8.37
CA TRP A 242 -19.27 2.16 9.43
C TRP A 242 -20.57 1.63 10.00
N GLU A 243 -21.45 1.07 9.17
CA GLU A 243 -22.68 0.42 9.63
C GLU A 243 -22.39 -0.77 10.54
N LEU A 244 -21.41 -1.61 10.17
CA LEU A 244 -20.97 -2.74 10.96
C LEU A 244 -20.42 -2.30 12.33
N ARG A 245 -19.56 -1.28 12.36
CA ARG A 245 -18.98 -0.73 13.59
C ARG A 245 -20.02 -0.13 14.54
N ASN A 246 -21.12 0.38 14.00
CA ASN A 246 -22.22 0.88 14.81
C ASN A 246 -23.03 -0.23 15.46
N LYS A 247 -23.16 -1.37 14.79
CA LYS A 247 -23.92 -2.53 15.29
C LYS A 247 -23.08 -3.44 16.21
N PHE A 248 -21.81 -3.65 15.85
CA PHE A 248 -20.89 -4.55 16.54
C PHE A 248 -19.55 -3.85 16.74
N ALA A 249 -19.45 -3.08 17.81
CA ALA A 249 -18.37 -2.10 18.02
C ALA A 249 -17.15 -2.70 18.73
N ILE A 250 -16.43 -3.65 18.12
CA ILE A 250 -15.22 -4.27 18.69
C ILE A 250 -14.22 -3.21 19.20
N GLY A 251 -14.06 -2.12 18.48
CA GLY A 251 -13.15 -1.05 18.87
C GLY A 251 -13.48 -0.38 20.22
N LYS A 252 -14.77 -0.38 20.62
CA LYS A 252 -15.19 0.19 21.92
C LYS A 252 -14.89 -0.74 23.10
N ASP A 253 -14.78 -2.05 22.85
CA ASP A 253 -14.50 -3.05 23.89
C ASP A 253 -13.01 -3.18 24.19
N ARG A 254 -12.16 -2.51 23.42
CA ARG A 254 -10.71 -2.53 23.58
C ARG A 254 -10.27 -1.85 24.88
N ARG A 255 -9.47 -2.55 25.65
CA ARG A 255 -8.90 -2.07 26.92
C ARG A 255 -7.46 -1.57 26.71
N GLU A 256 -7.30 -0.52 25.86
CA GLU A 256 -5.98 -0.06 25.39
C GLU A 256 -5.00 0.24 26.52
N ASN A 257 -5.45 0.93 27.59
CA ASN A 257 -4.62 1.22 28.76
C ASN A 257 -4.12 -0.05 29.48
N LEU A 258 -4.92 -1.13 29.47
CA LEU A 258 -4.51 -2.41 30.01
C LEU A 258 -3.47 -3.06 29.10
N TYR A 259 -3.71 -3.10 27.79
CA TYR A 259 -2.78 -3.71 26.83
C TYR A 259 -1.42 -3.04 26.87
N TYR A 260 -1.39 -1.70 26.97
CA TYR A 260 -0.15 -0.95 27.11
C TYR A 260 0.67 -1.41 28.34
N ARG A 261 0.03 -1.49 29.52
CA ARG A 261 0.70 -1.95 30.74
C ARG A 261 1.22 -3.39 30.64
N LEU A 262 0.43 -4.30 30.02
CA LEU A 262 0.84 -5.68 29.83
C LEU A 262 2.04 -5.85 28.88
N LEU A 263 2.27 -4.90 28.00
CA LEU A 263 3.43 -4.89 27.12
C LEU A 263 4.70 -4.34 27.78
N GLU A 264 4.56 -3.64 28.93
CA GLU A 264 5.69 -3.12 29.72
C GLU A 264 6.19 -4.14 30.77
N GLU A 265 5.44 -5.19 31.09
CA GLU A 265 5.81 -6.31 31.98
C GLU A 265 6.73 -7.33 31.27
#